data_5ed01290d8f3b5c4acfc57691ff4b5fc
#
_entry.id   5ed01290d8f3b5c4acfc57691ff4b5fc
#
_cell.length_a   1.000
_cell.length_b   1.000
_cell.length_c   1.000
_cell.angle_alpha   90.00
_cell.angle_beta   90.00
_cell.angle_gamma   90.00
#
_symmetry.space_group_name_H-M   'P 1'
#
loop_
_entity.id
_entity.type
_entity.pdbx_description
1 polymer ?
#
loop_
_entity_poly.entity_id
_entity_poly.type
_entity_poly.pdbx_seq_one_letter_code
_entity_poly.pdbx_strand_id
1 'polypeptide(L)'
;MKATGIVRRIDDFGRVVVPKEIRRTLRIREGDPLEIFTDREGEIILKKYSPIGELSVFAKQFAESMAQTTGHIAVIADRDQFIAMAGTAKKELLTKNVSRELETLMTDRESIVATKGEKGYIPVSPEADDYEQQVIAPIISEGDVIGAVMILSKDKKERFGNMELKIAGTAAAFLGRQMEQ
;
A
#
# COMPACT_ATOMS: atom_id res chain seq x y z
N MET A 1 1.16 22.97 11.98
CA MET A 1 1.39 21.62 12.60
C MET A 1 0.75 21.54 13.97
N LYS A 2 0.46 20.34 14.50
CA LYS A 2 -0.12 20.17 15.83
C LYS A 2 0.97 19.70 16.80
N ALA A 3 1.23 20.46 17.86
CA ALA A 3 2.19 20.08 18.90
C ALA A 3 1.69 18.83 19.66
N THR A 4 2.57 17.86 19.87
CA THR A 4 2.27 16.65 20.63
C THR A 4 2.49 16.83 22.14
N GLY A 5 3.16 17.89 22.57
CA GLY A 5 3.58 18.14 23.94
C GLY A 5 4.67 17.21 24.47
N ILE A 6 5.21 16.33 23.62
CA ILE A 6 6.23 15.36 24.00
C ILE A 6 7.61 15.93 23.71
N VAL A 7 8.47 16.00 24.74
CA VAL A 7 9.87 16.41 24.63
C VAL A 7 10.76 15.17 24.76
N ARG A 8 11.75 15.04 23.88
CA ARG A 8 12.77 13.98 23.91
C ARG A 8 14.16 14.60 23.79
N ARG A 9 15.15 13.94 24.38
CA ARG A 9 16.56 14.33 24.26
C ARG A 9 17.25 13.47 23.22
N ILE A 10 18.20 14.05 22.53
CA ILE A 10 19.14 13.32 21.67
C ILE A 10 20.12 12.60 22.61
N ASP A 11 20.36 11.31 22.40
CA ASP A 11 21.34 10.53 23.15
C ASP A 11 22.79 10.74 22.65
N ASP A 12 23.76 10.12 23.32
CA ASP A 12 25.18 10.23 23.00
C ASP A 12 25.55 9.68 21.62
N PHE A 13 24.65 8.90 21.00
CA PHE A 13 24.79 8.39 19.64
C PHE A 13 24.04 9.22 18.59
N GLY A 14 23.50 10.37 18.97
CA GLY A 14 22.75 11.23 18.07
C GLY A 14 21.33 10.73 17.75
N ARG A 15 20.75 9.82 18.55
CA ARG A 15 19.43 9.23 18.30
C ARG A 15 18.34 9.92 19.09
N VAL A 16 17.15 10.00 18.50
CA VAL A 16 15.91 10.43 19.16
C VAL A 16 14.94 9.25 19.17
N VAL A 17 14.41 8.90 20.34
CA VAL A 17 13.39 7.86 20.47
C VAL A 17 12.04 8.41 20.08
N VAL A 18 11.43 7.87 19.02
CA VAL A 18 10.04 8.16 18.65
C VAL A 18 9.10 7.40 19.60
N PRO A 19 8.27 8.11 20.40
CA PRO A 19 7.37 7.49 21.37
C PRO A 19 6.39 6.51 20.75
N LYS A 20 6.03 5.46 21.52
CA LYS A 20 5.11 4.41 21.06
C LYS A 20 3.75 4.96 20.63
N GLU A 21 3.26 5.98 21.32
CA GLU A 21 1.98 6.66 21.04
C GLU A 21 2.03 7.33 19.65
N ILE A 22 3.12 8.03 19.33
CA ILE A 22 3.32 8.66 18.02
C ILE A 22 3.46 7.59 16.94
N ARG A 23 4.30 6.56 17.18
CA ARG A 23 4.46 5.44 16.24
C ARG A 23 3.12 4.77 15.92
N ARG A 24 2.29 4.51 16.95
CA ARG A 24 0.97 3.92 16.78
C ARG A 24 0.02 4.82 15.97
N THR A 25 0.00 6.12 16.27
CA THR A 25 -0.87 7.08 15.58
C THR A 25 -0.49 7.24 14.11
N LEU A 26 0.82 7.26 13.81
CA LEU A 26 1.35 7.41 12.46
C LEU A 26 1.62 6.07 11.76
N ARG A 27 1.24 4.93 12.39
CA ARG A 27 1.50 3.58 11.87
C ARG A 27 2.99 3.32 11.53
N ILE A 28 3.90 3.87 12.33
CA ILE A 28 5.33 3.63 12.20
C ILE A 28 5.68 2.35 12.94
N ARG A 29 6.21 1.36 12.21
CA ARG A 29 6.66 0.07 12.75
C ARG A 29 8.17 0.12 13.03
N GLU A 30 8.65 -0.85 13.79
CA GLU A 30 10.08 -1.09 13.91
C GLU A 30 10.64 -1.53 12.56
N GLY A 31 11.76 -0.92 12.16
CA GLY A 31 12.37 -1.15 10.84
C GLY A 31 11.81 -0.30 9.70
N ASP A 32 10.68 0.42 9.89
CA ASP A 32 10.18 1.31 8.84
C ASP A 32 11.19 2.42 8.55
N PRO A 33 11.54 2.67 7.28
CA PRO A 33 12.42 3.77 6.91
C PRO A 33 11.69 5.11 7.09
N LEU A 34 12.40 6.08 7.65
CA LEU A 34 11.92 7.45 7.81
C LEU A 34 12.85 8.38 7.04
N GLU A 35 12.27 9.22 6.21
CA GLU A 35 12.98 10.30 5.54
C GLU A 35 13.03 11.53 6.44
N ILE A 36 14.21 12.17 6.52
CA ILE A 36 14.45 13.31 7.39
C ILE A 36 14.51 14.57 6.53
N PHE A 37 13.61 15.50 6.80
CA PHE A 37 13.62 16.84 6.21
C PHE A 37 14.01 17.88 7.24
N THR A 38 14.61 18.94 6.80
CA THR A 38 14.83 20.16 7.59
C THR A 38 14.22 21.34 6.88
N ASP A 39 13.68 22.28 7.63
CA ASP A 39 13.19 23.54 7.08
C ASP A 39 14.06 24.74 7.50
N ARG A 40 13.68 25.93 7.03
CA ARG A 40 14.42 27.16 7.32
C ARG A 40 14.19 27.69 8.74
N GLU A 41 13.18 27.19 9.43
CA GLU A 41 12.82 27.57 10.80
C GLU A 41 13.53 26.71 11.84
N GLY A 42 14.33 25.73 11.38
CA GLY A 42 15.10 24.81 12.24
C GLY A 42 14.30 23.60 12.72
N GLU A 43 13.21 23.28 12.05
CA GLU A 43 12.45 22.06 12.32
C GLU A 43 13.09 20.85 11.66
N ILE A 44 13.03 19.70 12.35
CA ILE A 44 13.36 18.39 11.80
C ILE A 44 12.03 17.64 11.63
N ILE A 45 11.71 17.31 10.38
CA ILE A 45 10.47 16.62 10.02
C ILE A 45 10.80 15.20 9.59
N LEU A 46 10.20 14.22 10.27
CA LEU A 46 10.30 12.81 9.91
C LEU A 46 9.04 12.41 9.14
N LYS A 47 9.21 11.87 7.95
CA LYS A 47 8.11 11.29 7.15
C LYS A 47 8.37 9.81 6.92
N LYS A 48 7.32 9.00 6.91
CA LYS A 48 7.44 7.63 6.44
C LYS A 48 7.89 7.65 4.98
N TYR A 49 8.93 6.90 4.69
CA TYR A 49 9.38 6.69 3.34
C TYR A 49 8.55 5.57 2.69
N SER A 50 7.96 5.87 1.56
CA SER A 50 7.22 4.89 0.74
C SER A 50 7.89 4.80 -0.63
N PRO A 51 8.68 3.75 -0.89
CA PRO A 51 9.33 3.59 -2.19
C PRO A 51 8.32 3.65 -3.35
N ILE A 52 7.22 2.92 -3.26
CA ILE A 52 6.16 2.94 -4.28
C ILE A 52 5.47 4.31 -4.37
N GLY A 53 5.40 5.06 -3.26
CA GLY A 53 4.85 6.41 -3.23
C GLY A 53 5.65 7.40 -4.09
N GLU A 54 6.97 7.25 -4.19
CA GLU A 54 7.83 8.05 -5.07
C GLU A 54 7.51 7.80 -6.56
N LEU A 55 7.09 6.59 -6.90
CA LEU A 55 6.64 6.22 -8.23
C LEU A 55 5.15 6.48 -8.47
N SER A 56 4.51 7.39 -7.71
CA SER A 56 3.06 7.61 -7.76
C SER A 56 2.52 7.90 -9.17
N VAL A 57 3.23 8.67 -9.99
CA VAL A 57 2.86 8.94 -11.39
C VAL A 57 2.93 7.67 -12.22
N PHE A 58 4.00 6.90 -12.06
CA PHE A 58 4.19 5.63 -12.75
C PHE A 58 3.18 4.58 -12.30
N ALA A 59 2.95 4.45 -10.99
CA ALA A 59 1.93 3.56 -10.42
C ALA A 59 0.53 3.87 -10.98
N LYS A 60 0.20 5.16 -11.13
CA LYS A 60 -1.06 5.59 -11.75
C LYS A 60 -1.17 5.14 -13.20
N GLN A 61 -0.16 5.40 -14.02
CA GLN A 61 -0.14 4.98 -15.43
C GLN A 61 -0.23 3.46 -15.56
N PHE A 62 0.43 2.74 -14.65
CA PHE A 62 0.41 1.29 -14.64
C PHE A 62 -0.96 0.74 -14.25
N ALA A 63 -1.61 1.32 -13.24
CA ALA A 63 -2.99 0.98 -12.86
C ALA A 63 -3.98 1.27 -14.01
N GLU A 64 -3.82 2.39 -14.73
CA GLU A 64 -4.62 2.73 -15.90
C GLU A 64 -4.46 1.69 -17.01
N SER A 65 -3.23 1.28 -17.32
CA SER A 65 -2.95 0.24 -18.32
C SER A 65 -3.55 -1.11 -17.95
N MET A 66 -3.42 -1.51 -16.67
CA MET A 66 -4.03 -2.75 -16.17
C MET A 66 -5.55 -2.71 -16.27
N ALA A 67 -6.17 -1.60 -15.88
CA ALA A 67 -7.62 -1.44 -15.93
C ALA A 67 -8.15 -1.48 -17.38
N GLN A 68 -7.44 -0.86 -18.32
CA GLN A 68 -7.78 -0.91 -19.75
C GLN A 68 -7.67 -2.32 -20.32
N THR A 69 -6.63 -3.06 -19.93
CA THR A 69 -6.38 -4.41 -20.44
C THR A 69 -7.34 -5.45 -19.88
N THR A 70 -7.67 -5.33 -18.58
CA THR A 70 -8.50 -6.32 -17.89
C THR A 70 -9.99 -5.97 -17.93
N GLY A 71 -10.34 -4.70 -18.11
CA GLY A 71 -11.73 -4.20 -17.95
C GLY A 71 -12.17 -4.08 -16.49
N HIS A 72 -11.26 -4.31 -15.52
CA HIS A 72 -11.53 -4.32 -14.09
C HIS A 72 -10.93 -3.13 -13.37
N ILE A 73 -11.22 -3.01 -12.07
CA ILE A 73 -10.63 -2.00 -11.21
C ILE A 73 -9.22 -2.46 -10.86
N ALA A 74 -8.22 -1.65 -11.20
CA ALA A 74 -6.82 -1.87 -10.83
C ALA A 74 -6.41 -0.91 -9.73
N VAL A 75 -5.77 -1.42 -8.68
CA VAL A 75 -5.37 -0.65 -7.50
C VAL A 75 -3.93 -1.00 -7.12
N ILE A 76 -3.16 0.00 -6.74
CA ILE A 76 -1.82 -0.17 -6.19
C ILE A 76 -1.78 0.53 -4.83
N ALA A 77 -1.27 -0.18 -3.83
CA ALA A 77 -1.09 0.33 -2.48
C ALA A 77 0.38 0.22 -2.06
N ASP A 78 0.82 1.12 -1.21
CA ASP A 78 1.99 0.87 -0.37
C ASP A 78 1.60 0.04 0.87
N ARG A 79 2.44 -0.03 1.87
CA ARG A 79 2.15 -0.81 3.08
C ARG A 79 1.03 -0.24 3.95
N ASP A 80 0.64 1.02 3.73
CA ASP A 80 -0.29 1.73 4.60
C ASP A 80 -1.48 2.34 3.86
N GLN A 81 -1.31 2.77 2.60
CA GLN A 81 -2.30 3.54 1.87
C GLN A 81 -2.39 3.12 0.40
N PHE A 82 -3.55 3.39 -0.20
CA PHE A 82 -3.74 3.22 -1.64
C PHE A 82 -3.21 4.44 -2.39
N ILE A 83 -2.26 4.21 -3.31
CA ILE A 83 -1.53 5.26 -4.05
C ILE A 83 -2.02 5.44 -5.49
N ALA A 84 -2.57 4.40 -6.11
CA ALA A 84 -3.14 4.48 -7.45
C ALA A 84 -4.41 3.64 -7.56
N MET A 85 -5.38 4.13 -8.35
CA MET A 85 -6.63 3.42 -8.65
C MET A 85 -7.14 3.83 -10.03
N ALA A 86 -7.52 2.86 -10.85
CA ALA A 86 -8.08 3.04 -12.19
C ALA A 86 -9.21 2.04 -12.47
N GLY A 87 -9.94 2.22 -13.58
CA GLY A 87 -11.05 1.34 -13.98
C GLY A 87 -12.39 1.67 -13.34
N THR A 88 -12.50 2.76 -12.59
CA THR A 88 -13.75 3.25 -11.99
C THR A 88 -13.79 4.77 -11.97
N ALA A 89 -14.99 5.34 -12.06
CA ALA A 89 -15.19 6.78 -11.96
C ALA A 89 -14.95 7.31 -10.53
N LYS A 90 -15.30 6.50 -9.51
CA LYS A 90 -15.08 6.85 -8.10
C LYS A 90 -13.80 6.21 -7.62
N LYS A 91 -12.80 7.02 -7.33
CA LYS A 91 -11.51 6.57 -6.77
C LYS A 91 -11.57 6.50 -5.24
N GLU A 92 -12.49 5.70 -4.74
CA GLU A 92 -12.89 5.65 -3.34
C GLU A 92 -11.81 5.14 -2.37
N LEU A 93 -10.81 4.40 -2.88
CA LEU A 93 -9.71 3.90 -2.06
C LEU A 93 -8.53 4.87 -1.99
N LEU A 94 -8.38 5.80 -2.95
CA LEU A 94 -7.22 6.69 -2.98
C LEU A 94 -7.02 7.43 -1.65
N THR A 95 -5.80 7.43 -1.15
CA THR A 95 -5.38 8.01 0.13
C THR A 95 -5.98 7.38 1.39
N LYS A 96 -6.86 6.39 1.25
CA LYS A 96 -7.36 5.62 2.39
C LYS A 96 -6.34 4.61 2.88
N ASN A 97 -6.52 4.19 4.12
CA ASN A 97 -5.66 3.19 4.72
C ASN A 97 -6.03 1.78 4.24
N VAL A 98 -5.02 0.94 4.09
CA VAL A 98 -5.19 -0.50 3.93
C VAL A 98 -5.77 -1.10 5.21
N SER A 99 -6.50 -2.21 5.07
CA SER A 99 -6.98 -2.98 6.22
C SER A 99 -5.86 -3.73 6.93
N ARG A 100 -6.11 -4.20 8.14
CA ARG A 100 -5.15 -5.06 8.86
C ARG A 100 -4.98 -6.41 8.18
N GLU A 101 -6.04 -6.92 7.59
CA GLU A 101 -6.04 -8.18 6.85
C GLU A 101 -5.15 -8.07 5.61
N LEU A 102 -5.25 -6.97 4.87
CA LEU A 102 -4.37 -6.71 3.72
C LEU A 102 -2.91 -6.51 4.17
N GLU A 103 -2.68 -5.83 5.27
CA GLU A 103 -1.36 -5.66 5.86
C GLU A 103 -0.74 -7.01 6.25
N THR A 104 -1.52 -7.91 6.86
CA THR A 104 -1.09 -9.27 7.22
C THR A 104 -0.75 -10.06 5.97
N LEU A 105 -1.64 -10.09 4.97
CA LEU A 105 -1.43 -10.79 3.70
C LEU A 105 -0.15 -10.32 2.99
N MET A 106 0.09 -9.01 2.96
CA MET A 106 1.35 -8.46 2.43
C MET A 106 2.56 -8.96 3.22
N THR A 107 2.48 -8.96 4.55
CA THR A 107 3.58 -9.40 5.43
C THR A 107 3.88 -10.88 5.24
N ASP A 108 2.86 -11.70 5.06
CA ASP A 108 2.97 -13.15 4.80
C ASP A 108 3.38 -13.45 3.35
N ARG A 109 3.46 -12.42 2.50
CA ARG A 109 3.84 -12.50 1.08
C ARG A 109 2.92 -13.42 0.28
N GLU A 110 1.67 -13.50 0.69
CA GLU A 110 0.67 -14.35 0.03
C GLU A 110 -0.03 -13.61 -1.11
N SER A 111 -0.23 -14.31 -2.22
CA SER A 111 -1.10 -13.86 -3.30
C SER A 111 -2.42 -14.61 -3.25
N ILE A 112 -3.51 -13.90 -3.41
CA ILE A 112 -4.85 -14.50 -3.33
C ILE A 112 -5.71 -14.19 -4.55
N VAL A 113 -6.63 -15.12 -4.82
CA VAL A 113 -7.82 -14.91 -5.66
C VAL A 113 -9.01 -15.29 -4.78
N ALA A 114 -9.95 -14.39 -4.58
CA ALA A 114 -11.08 -14.65 -3.69
C ALA A 114 -12.36 -13.94 -4.13
N THR A 115 -13.48 -14.60 -3.83
CA THR A 115 -14.84 -14.11 -4.02
C THR A 115 -15.42 -13.71 -2.65
N LYS A 116 -16.16 -12.63 -2.58
CA LYS A 116 -16.82 -12.18 -1.35
C LYS A 116 -17.71 -13.29 -0.76
N GLY A 117 -17.56 -13.53 0.53
CA GLY A 117 -18.26 -14.60 1.25
C GLY A 117 -17.60 -15.97 1.18
N GLU A 118 -16.53 -16.14 0.40
CA GLU A 118 -15.75 -17.37 0.36
C GLU A 118 -14.52 -17.28 1.28
N LYS A 119 -13.98 -18.45 1.64
CA LYS A 119 -12.75 -18.54 2.43
C LYS A 119 -11.59 -17.86 1.67
N GLY A 120 -10.86 -16.99 2.35
CA GLY A 120 -9.72 -16.27 1.78
C GLY A 120 -10.05 -14.86 1.29
N TYR A 121 -11.34 -14.49 1.21
CA TYR A 121 -11.70 -13.08 0.98
C TYR A 121 -11.32 -12.22 2.19
N ILE A 122 -10.72 -11.08 1.93
CA ILE A 122 -10.36 -10.10 2.95
C ILE A 122 -10.88 -8.70 2.59
N PRO A 123 -11.33 -7.88 3.55
CA PRO A 123 -11.58 -6.48 3.29
C PRO A 123 -10.27 -5.78 2.92
N VAL A 124 -10.23 -5.02 1.83
CA VAL A 124 -9.00 -4.31 1.42
C VAL A 124 -8.80 -3.01 2.18
N SER A 125 -9.89 -2.40 2.66
CA SER A 125 -9.90 -1.17 3.46
C SER A 125 -10.96 -1.25 4.55
N PRO A 126 -10.74 -0.66 5.74
CA PRO A 126 -11.78 -0.55 6.77
C PRO A 126 -12.96 0.33 6.36
N GLU A 127 -12.79 1.16 5.33
CA GLU A 127 -13.76 2.17 4.89
C GLU A 127 -14.48 1.80 3.59
N ALA A 128 -14.06 0.74 2.89
CA ALA A 128 -14.65 0.30 1.62
C ALA A 128 -14.52 -1.22 1.49
N ASP A 129 -15.65 -1.91 1.47
CA ASP A 129 -15.76 -3.37 1.35
C ASP A 129 -16.96 -3.77 0.47
N ASP A 130 -17.08 -3.16 -0.69
CA ASP A 130 -18.16 -3.43 -1.65
C ASP A 130 -17.67 -4.13 -2.93
N TYR A 131 -16.50 -4.77 -2.86
CA TYR A 131 -15.97 -5.58 -3.95
C TYR A 131 -16.41 -7.04 -3.82
N GLU A 132 -16.81 -7.63 -4.95
CA GLU A 132 -17.30 -9.01 -5.01
C GLU A 132 -16.18 -10.00 -5.39
N GLN A 133 -15.21 -9.53 -6.20
CA GLN A 133 -14.05 -10.31 -6.62
C GLN A 133 -12.78 -9.55 -6.31
N GLN A 134 -11.75 -10.27 -5.91
CA GLN A 134 -10.44 -9.69 -5.65
C GLN A 134 -9.30 -10.63 -6.04
N VAL A 135 -8.27 -10.03 -6.60
CA VAL A 135 -6.93 -10.60 -6.70
C VAL A 135 -5.97 -9.64 -6.03
N ILE A 136 -5.06 -10.17 -5.23
CA ILE A 136 -4.05 -9.39 -4.52
C ILE A 136 -2.70 -10.07 -4.72
N ALA A 137 -1.70 -9.30 -5.11
CA ALA A 137 -0.32 -9.75 -5.27
C ALA A 137 0.64 -8.76 -4.57
N PRO A 138 1.39 -9.19 -3.55
CA PRO A 138 2.37 -8.33 -2.87
C PRO A 138 3.48 -7.87 -3.81
N ILE A 139 3.92 -6.62 -3.65
CA ILE A 139 5.09 -6.06 -4.33
C ILE A 139 6.30 -6.27 -3.42
N ILE A 140 7.29 -7.00 -3.92
CA ILE A 140 8.51 -7.33 -3.17
C ILE A 140 9.70 -6.68 -3.89
N SER A 141 10.53 -5.96 -3.15
CA SER A 141 11.76 -5.34 -3.61
C SER A 141 12.88 -5.67 -2.62
N GLU A 142 14.03 -6.14 -3.09
CA GLU A 142 15.20 -6.53 -2.27
C GLU A 142 14.86 -7.46 -1.09
N GLY A 143 13.82 -8.27 -1.23
CA GLY A 143 13.33 -9.16 -0.20
C GLY A 143 12.33 -8.54 0.77
N ASP A 144 12.05 -7.25 0.71
CA ASP A 144 11.06 -6.57 1.54
C ASP A 144 9.75 -6.34 0.80
N VAL A 145 8.63 -6.50 1.51
CA VAL A 145 7.33 -6.14 0.97
C VAL A 145 7.15 -4.62 1.07
N ILE A 146 6.93 -3.99 -0.07
CA ILE A 146 6.78 -2.53 -0.18
C ILE A 146 5.36 -2.09 -0.51
N GLY A 147 4.47 -3.02 -0.87
CA GLY A 147 3.09 -2.73 -1.22
C GLY A 147 2.35 -3.93 -1.81
N ALA A 148 1.27 -3.65 -2.51
CA ALA A 148 0.49 -4.67 -3.24
C ALA A 148 -0.16 -4.11 -4.51
N VAL A 149 -0.30 -4.98 -5.52
CA VAL A 149 -1.15 -4.79 -6.69
C VAL A 149 -2.44 -5.55 -6.50
N MET A 150 -3.55 -4.93 -6.83
CA MET A 150 -4.87 -5.55 -6.74
C MET A 150 -5.67 -5.38 -8.03
N ILE A 151 -6.45 -6.40 -8.37
CA ILE A 151 -7.51 -6.34 -9.37
C ILE A 151 -8.82 -6.62 -8.63
N LEU A 152 -9.79 -5.73 -8.78
CA LEU A 152 -11.05 -5.77 -8.03
C LEU A 152 -12.24 -5.67 -9.00
N SER A 153 -13.36 -6.30 -8.65
CA SER A 153 -14.64 -6.12 -9.34
C SER A 153 -15.79 -6.01 -8.35
N LYS A 154 -16.80 -5.22 -8.71
CA LYS A 154 -18.08 -5.12 -8.00
C LYS A 154 -19.17 -6.00 -8.62
N ASP A 155 -18.87 -6.65 -9.74
CA ASP A 155 -19.84 -7.51 -10.44
C ASP A 155 -19.89 -8.89 -9.81
N LYS A 156 -21.05 -9.28 -9.28
CA LYS A 156 -21.31 -10.59 -8.69
C LYS A 156 -21.25 -11.75 -9.70
N LYS A 157 -21.37 -11.46 -10.98
CA LYS A 157 -21.35 -12.47 -12.05
C LYS A 157 -19.93 -12.82 -12.50
N GLU A 158 -18.99 -11.94 -12.28
CA GLU A 158 -17.59 -12.18 -12.61
C GLU A 158 -16.98 -13.25 -11.70
N ARG A 159 -15.98 -13.93 -12.22
CA ARG A 159 -15.15 -14.88 -11.46
C ARG A 159 -13.71 -14.67 -11.89
N PHE A 160 -12.90 -14.26 -10.94
CA PHE A 160 -11.46 -14.14 -11.15
C PHE A 160 -10.77 -15.48 -11.02
N GLY A 161 -9.67 -15.62 -11.73
CA GLY A 161 -8.89 -16.85 -11.76
C GLY A 161 -7.40 -16.63 -11.99
N ASN A 162 -6.76 -17.62 -12.59
CA ASN A 162 -5.32 -17.58 -12.85
C ASN A 162 -4.89 -16.45 -13.80
N MET A 163 -5.76 -15.94 -14.66
CA MET A 163 -5.42 -14.87 -15.58
C MET A 163 -5.18 -13.57 -14.82
N GLU A 164 -6.13 -13.17 -13.99
CA GLU A 164 -6.04 -11.95 -13.17
C GLU A 164 -4.89 -12.06 -12.16
N LEU A 165 -4.68 -13.26 -11.60
CA LEU A 165 -3.56 -13.50 -10.69
C LEU A 165 -2.20 -13.33 -11.38
N LYS A 166 -2.04 -13.86 -12.59
CA LYS A 166 -0.81 -13.69 -13.37
C LYS A 166 -0.57 -12.23 -13.76
N ILE A 167 -1.62 -11.50 -14.14
CA ILE A 167 -1.52 -10.08 -14.47
C ILE A 167 -1.09 -9.28 -13.23
N ALA A 168 -1.76 -9.46 -12.10
CA ALA A 168 -1.40 -8.79 -10.84
C ALA A 168 0.01 -9.16 -10.38
N GLY A 169 0.38 -10.44 -10.45
CA GLY A 169 1.71 -10.93 -10.09
C GLY A 169 2.82 -10.38 -10.99
N THR A 170 2.57 -10.30 -12.31
CA THR A 170 3.53 -9.70 -13.25
C THR A 170 3.72 -8.21 -12.95
N ALA A 171 2.63 -7.49 -12.70
CA ALA A 171 2.66 -6.10 -12.32
C ALA A 171 3.43 -5.88 -11.00
N ALA A 172 3.16 -6.69 -9.99
CA ALA A 172 3.84 -6.62 -8.70
C ALA A 172 5.34 -6.89 -8.83
N ALA A 173 5.72 -7.93 -9.57
CA ALA A 173 7.13 -8.25 -9.83
C ALA A 173 7.85 -7.14 -10.60
N PHE A 174 7.19 -6.53 -11.58
CA PHE A 174 7.76 -5.42 -12.34
C PHE A 174 7.97 -4.18 -11.45
N LEU A 175 6.96 -3.80 -10.66
CA LEU A 175 7.06 -2.67 -9.73
C LEU A 175 8.16 -2.90 -8.68
N GLY A 176 8.28 -4.11 -8.15
CA GLY A 176 9.35 -4.46 -7.22
C GLY A 176 10.73 -4.22 -7.81
N ARG A 177 10.99 -4.70 -9.04
CA ARG A 177 12.26 -4.51 -9.74
C ARG A 177 12.59 -3.06 -10.07
N GLN A 178 11.58 -2.23 -10.34
CA GLN A 178 11.80 -0.80 -10.58
C GLN A 178 12.33 -0.08 -9.34
N MET A 179 12.12 -0.62 -8.16
CA MET A 179 12.59 -0.07 -6.90
C MET A 179 13.98 -0.57 -6.48
N GLU A 180 14.55 -1.53 -7.22
CA GLU A 180 15.91 -2.06 -7.01
C GLU A 180 16.98 -1.25 -7.80
N GLN A 181 16.57 -0.22 -8.56
CA GLN A 181 17.44 0.65 -9.36
C GLN A 181 17.69 1.98 -8.64
#